data_d85b9f6b9c6e3f30a6361ae41c168eb7
#
_entry.id   d85b9f6b9c6e3f30a6361ae41c168eb7
#
_cell.length_a   1.000
_cell.length_b   1.000
_cell.length_c   1.000
_cell.angle_alpha   90.00
_cell.angle_beta   90.00
_cell.angle_gamma   90.00
#
_symmetry.space_group_name_H-M   'P 1'
#
loop_
_entity.id
_entity.type
_entity.pdbx_description
1 polymer ?
#
loop_
_entity_poly.entity_id
_entity_poly.type
_entity_poly.pdbx_seq_one_letter_code
_entity_poly.pdbx_strand_id
1 'polypeptide(L)'
;IAHYTSSNSVMPSNSVISLAYNEERRQMFIGTGMGLISYLQDPDATSDIDIHNDDVTYGNMYQWRSHTSFSKVDEVVVMNNKTFGLSSNALFSIDKNTEELEYYNVLNGLNGTTINHIAYNKDLNRMLITYQDGQLDVMSEDGFVYNIPDLYLKQMNVSKQVNDICMHGQKAYLAMSFGILVLDMD
;
A
#
# COMPACT_ATOMS: atom_id res chain seq x y z
N ILE A 1 12.49 -24.88 6.04
CA ILE A 1 13.00 -23.56 5.60
C ILE A 1 11.78 -22.74 5.21
N ALA A 2 11.57 -21.59 5.86
CA ALA A 2 10.56 -20.63 5.47
C ALA A 2 11.16 -19.62 4.47
N HIS A 3 10.38 -19.21 3.48
CA HIS A 3 10.76 -18.21 2.50
C HIS A 3 9.67 -17.13 2.46
N TYR A 4 10.05 -15.90 2.81
CA TYR A 4 9.15 -14.75 2.83
C TYR A 4 9.42 -13.85 1.64
N THR A 5 8.36 -13.42 0.98
CA THR A 5 8.37 -12.53 -0.18
C THR A 5 7.24 -11.51 -0.07
N SER A 6 7.24 -10.50 -0.89
CA SER A 6 6.14 -9.53 -0.99
C SER A 6 4.80 -10.16 -1.40
N SER A 7 4.80 -11.38 -1.94
CA SER A 7 3.58 -12.11 -2.32
C SER A 7 2.99 -12.98 -1.20
N ASN A 8 3.75 -13.26 -0.14
CA ASN A 8 3.31 -14.13 0.97
C ASN A 8 3.58 -13.54 2.36
N SER A 9 3.97 -12.29 2.44
CA SER A 9 4.23 -11.56 3.68
C SER A 9 3.97 -10.06 3.47
N VAL A 10 4.15 -9.26 4.51
CA VAL A 10 4.02 -7.79 4.43
C VAL A 10 5.27 -7.09 3.89
N MET A 11 6.22 -7.83 3.36
CA MET A 11 7.43 -7.23 2.80
C MET A 11 7.06 -6.29 1.64
N PRO A 12 7.43 -5.00 1.71
CA PRO A 12 7.13 -4.05 0.64
C PRO A 12 7.98 -4.30 -0.61
N SER A 13 9.06 -5.06 -0.47
CA SER A 13 9.97 -5.41 -1.56
C SER A 13 10.70 -6.71 -1.26
N ASN A 14 10.98 -7.51 -2.31
CA ASN A 14 11.85 -8.68 -2.22
C ASN A 14 13.35 -8.30 -2.16
N SER A 15 13.68 -7.03 -2.38
CA SER A 15 15.05 -6.52 -2.26
C SER A 15 15.36 -6.21 -0.80
N VAL A 16 15.82 -7.21 -0.07
CA VAL A 16 16.28 -7.04 1.31
C VAL A 16 17.70 -6.50 1.29
N ILE A 17 17.93 -5.40 2.00
CA ILE A 17 19.22 -4.69 2.04
C ILE A 17 19.96 -4.98 3.35
N SER A 18 19.22 -5.04 4.46
CA SER A 18 19.80 -5.19 5.79
C SER A 18 18.88 -5.99 6.72
N LEU A 19 19.50 -6.65 7.70
CA LEU A 19 18.82 -7.37 8.76
C LEU A 19 19.44 -6.99 10.10
N ALA A 20 18.62 -6.82 11.12
CA ALA A 20 19.06 -6.67 12.51
C ALA A 20 18.11 -7.44 13.42
N TYR A 21 18.65 -8.10 14.44
CA TYR A 21 17.85 -8.87 15.38
C TYR A 21 17.98 -8.30 16.79
N ASN A 22 16.84 -8.03 17.41
CA ASN A 22 16.75 -7.65 18.82
C ASN A 22 16.45 -8.90 19.66
N GLU A 23 17.45 -9.35 20.41
CA GLU A 23 17.34 -10.58 21.23
C GLU A 23 16.34 -10.43 22.38
N GLU A 24 16.29 -9.26 23.03
CA GLU A 24 15.38 -9.01 24.15
C GLU A 24 13.92 -9.09 23.76
N ARG A 25 13.59 -8.56 22.56
CA ARG A 25 12.22 -8.53 22.03
C ARG A 25 11.91 -9.68 21.07
N ARG A 26 12.90 -10.53 20.76
CA ARG A 26 12.82 -11.57 19.74
C ARG A 26 12.28 -11.06 18.40
N GLN A 27 12.74 -9.88 18.01
CA GLN A 27 12.23 -9.15 16.87
C GLN A 27 13.32 -8.99 15.80
N MET A 28 13.01 -9.41 14.59
CA MET A 28 13.85 -9.21 13.41
C MET A 28 13.43 -7.91 12.72
N PHE A 29 14.36 -7.01 12.49
CA PHE A 29 14.18 -5.83 11.66
C PHE A 29 14.74 -6.10 10.26
N ILE A 30 13.97 -5.76 9.23
CA ILE A 30 14.26 -6.05 7.84
C ILE A 30 14.20 -4.75 7.06
N GLY A 31 15.37 -4.25 6.66
CA GLY A 31 15.50 -3.08 5.78
C GLY A 31 15.39 -3.51 4.32
N THR A 32 14.47 -2.91 3.61
CA THR A 32 14.27 -3.11 2.17
C THR A 32 14.48 -1.81 1.40
N GLY A 33 14.59 -1.88 0.08
CA GLY A 33 14.65 -0.69 -0.77
C GLY A 33 13.41 0.22 -0.70
N MET A 34 12.33 -0.27 -0.05
CA MET A 34 11.03 0.40 0.00
C MET A 34 10.52 0.64 1.42
N GLY A 35 11.37 0.43 2.43
CA GLY A 35 11.03 0.70 3.82
C GLY A 35 11.56 -0.34 4.79
N LEU A 36 11.34 -0.06 6.06
CA LEU A 36 11.68 -0.91 7.19
C LEU A 36 10.44 -1.66 7.65
N ILE A 37 10.58 -2.95 7.85
CA ILE A 37 9.56 -3.79 8.50
C ILE A 37 10.19 -4.54 9.67
N SER A 38 9.37 -5.01 10.57
CA SER A 38 9.82 -5.93 11.61
C SER A 38 8.93 -7.17 11.71
N TYR A 39 9.53 -8.24 12.17
CA TYR A 39 8.92 -9.55 12.37
C TYR A 39 9.18 -10.01 13.80
N LEU A 40 8.13 -10.26 14.56
CA LEU A 40 8.21 -10.77 15.92
C LEU A 40 8.13 -12.30 15.90
N GLN A 41 9.11 -12.95 16.51
CA GLN A 41 9.26 -14.41 16.45
C GLN A 41 8.39 -15.15 17.49
N ASP A 42 7.84 -14.44 18.47
CA ASP A 42 7.07 -15.02 19.58
C ASP A 42 5.57 -14.69 19.41
N PRO A 43 4.72 -15.68 19.10
CA PRO A 43 3.27 -15.47 19.00
C PRO A 43 2.59 -15.16 20.34
N ASP A 44 3.24 -15.48 21.46
CA ASP A 44 2.69 -15.25 22.80
C ASP A 44 3.12 -13.91 23.42
N ALA A 45 4.00 -13.15 22.78
CA ALA A 45 4.47 -11.85 23.26
C ALA A 45 3.43 -10.72 23.05
N THR A 46 2.15 -11.02 23.18
CA THR A 46 1.06 -10.06 22.93
C THR A 46 0.78 -9.11 24.10
N SER A 47 1.38 -9.30 25.27
CA SER A 47 0.84 -8.69 26.48
C SER A 47 1.49 -7.39 26.96
N ASP A 48 2.69 -7.03 26.53
CA ASP A 48 3.42 -5.92 27.15
C ASP A 48 4.08 -4.91 26.19
N ILE A 49 3.66 -4.86 24.94
CA ILE A 49 4.11 -3.78 24.05
C ILE A 49 3.10 -2.65 24.14
N ASP A 50 3.46 -1.60 24.85
CA ASP A 50 2.78 -0.31 24.88
C ASP A 50 2.72 0.20 23.43
N ILE A 51 1.59 -0.03 22.78
CA ILE A 51 1.38 0.32 21.37
C ILE A 51 1.02 1.80 21.37
N HIS A 52 2.01 2.66 21.27
CA HIS A 52 1.77 4.00 20.80
C HIS A 52 1.21 3.92 19.36
N ASN A 53 0.19 4.67 19.08
CA ASN A 53 -0.74 4.69 17.93
C ASN A 53 -0.15 4.64 16.51
N ASP A 54 1.15 4.47 16.34
CA ASP A 54 1.81 4.52 15.03
C ASP A 54 2.06 3.13 14.40
N ASP A 55 1.68 2.05 15.11
CA ASP A 55 2.01 0.68 14.68
C ASP A 55 0.76 -0.16 14.44
N VAL A 56 0.36 -0.32 13.22
CA VAL A 56 -0.72 -1.26 12.85
C VAL A 56 -0.23 -2.70 13.02
N THR A 57 -0.84 -3.42 13.95
CA THR A 57 -0.56 -4.85 14.19
C THR A 57 -1.44 -5.70 13.29
N TYR A 58 -0.84 -6.49 12.41
CA TYR A 58 -1.55 -7.39 11.50
C TYR A 58 -1.65 -8.80 12.10
N GLY A 59 -2.91 -9.27 12.22
CA GLY A 59 -3.37 -10.47 12.94
C GLY A 59 -2.54 -11.76 12.83
N ASN A 60 -2.66 -12.51 13.83
CA ASN A 60 -2.39 -13.92 14.21
C ASN A 60 -1.40 -14.82 13.45
N MET A 61 -0.71 -14.39 12.42
CA MET A 61 0.40 -15.12 11.84
C MET A 61 1.66 -14.26 11.88
N TYR A 62 2.38 -14.31 13.04
CA TYR A 62 3.68 -13.67 13.15
C TYR A 62 3.58 -12.14 13.02
N GLN A 63 3.64 -11.42 14.12
CA GLN A 63 3.42 -9.97 14.21
C GLN A 63 4.38 -9.16 13.34
N TRP A 64 4.00 -8.97 12.09
CA TRP A 64 4.69 -8.08 11.17
C TRP A 64 4.29 -6.63 11.44
N ARG A 65 5.25 -5.72 11.36
CA ARG A 65 5.03 -4.27 11.46
C ARG A 65 5.74 -3.57 10.33
N SER A 66 5.06 -2.62 9.71
CA SER A 66 5.65 -1.68 8.76
C SER A 66 6.05 -0.40 9.49
N HIS A 67 7.29 0.02 9.32
CA HIS A 67 7.81 1.29 9.82
C HIS A 67 7.98 2.23 8.64
N THR A 68 6.91 2.86 8.23
CA THR A 68 6.89 3.75 7.07
C THR A 68 7.39 5.13 7.48
N SER A 69 8.33 5.67 6.71
CA SER A 69 8.77 7.05 6.89
C SER A 69 7.93 7.98 6.00
N PHE A 70 7.25 8.94 6.60
CA PHE A 70 6.44 9.94 5.87
C PHE A 70 7.19 11.27 5.69
N SER A 71 8.51 11.21 5.59
CA SER A 71 9.34 12.41 5.42
C SER A 71 9.10 13.13 4.08
N LYS A 72 8.51 12.43 3.09
CA LYS A 72 8.17 12.97 1.78
C LYS A 72 6.84 12.40 1.33
N VAL A 73 5.86 13.24 1.10
CA VAL A 73 4.58 12.88 0.50
C VAL A 73 4.60 13.30 -0.97
N ASP A 74 4.41 12.34 -1.86
CA ASP A 74 4.48 12.54 -3.31
C ASP A 74 3.12 12.97 -3.90
N GLU A 75 2.02 12.41 -3.37
CA GLU A 75 0.66 12.71 -3.81
C GLU A 75 -0.30 12.80 -2.63
N VAL A 76 -1.32 13.64 -2.75
CA VAL A 76 -2.38 13.82 -1.75
C VAL A 76 -3.73 13.81 -2.44
N VAL A 77 -4.67 13.04 -1.88
CA VAL A 77 -6.07 12.96 -2.31
C VAL A 77 -6.97 13.18 -1.11
N VAL A 78 -8.02 13.97 -1.30
CA VAL A 78 -9.07 14.14 -0.29
C VAL A 78 -10.33 13.43 -0.75
N MET A 79 -10.76 12.42 0.00
CA MET A 79 -11.98 11.68 -0.22
C MET A 79 -12.79 11.69 1.08
N ASN A 80 -13.95 12.35 1.05
CA ASN A 80 -14.82 12.54 2.23
C ASN A 80 -14.09 13.17 3.43
N ASN A 81 -14.10 12.48 4.56
CA ASN A 81 -13.46 12.92 5.80
C ASN A 81 -11.99 12.53 5.92
N LYS A 82 -11.45 11.78 4.97
CA LYS A 82 -10.07 11.31 4.99
C LYS A 82 -9.21 12.07 3.99
N THR A 83 -8.02 12.43 4.42
CA THR A 83 -6.95 12.91 3.55
C THR A 83 -5.95 11.77 3.37
N PHE A 84 -5.87 11.25 2.15
CA PHE A 84 -4.93 10.20 1.79
C PHE A 84 -3.62 10.79 1.31
N GLY A 85 -2.51 10.20 1.71
CA GLY A 85 -1.18 10.56 1.27
C GLY A 85 -0.42 9.35 0.73
N LEU A 86 0.25 9.53 -0.39
CA LEU A 86 1.21 8.57 -0.93
C LEU A 86 2.62 9.01 -0.56
N SER A 87 3.33 8.18 0.19
CA SER A 87 4.70 8.44 0.63
C SER A 87 5.57 7.22 0.41
N SER A 88 6.64 7.37 -0.37
CA SER A 88 7.57 6.27 -0.66
C SER A 88 6.87 4.96 -1.07
N ASN A 89 5.86 5.07 -1.93
CA ASN A 89 5.01 3.98 -2.42
C ASN A 89 4.09 3.32 -1.36
N ALA A 90 3.95 3.91 -0.19
CA ALA A 90 3.02 3.50 0.86
C ALA A 90 1.85 4.49 0.97
N LEU A 91 0.65 3.95 1.16
CA LEU A 91 -0.58 4.71 1.32
C LEU A 91 -0.95 4.83 2.80
N PHE A 92 -1.28 6.04 3.23
CA PHE A 92 -1.85 6.32 4.54
C PHE A 92 -3.03 7.28 4.42
N SER A 93 -3.85 7.37 5.44
CA SER A 93 -4.86 8.43 5.55
C SER A 93 -4.89 9.04 6.94
N ILE A 94 -5.37 10.28 7.00
CA ILE A 94 -5.68 10.99 8.24
C ILE A 94 -7.16 11.35 8.21
N ASP A 95 -7.90 10.93 9.23
CA ASP A 95 -9.29 11.36 9.40
C ASP A 95 -9.31 12.82 9.88
N LYS A 96 -10.14 13.66 9.25
CA LYS A 96 -10.19 15.10 9.54
C LYS A 96 -10.80 15.44 10.91
N ASN A 97 -11.63 14.55 11.47
CA ASN A 97 -12.36 14.79 12.71
C ASN A 97 -11.63 14.22 13.91
N THR A 98 -11.06 13.02 13.78
CA THR A 98 -10.40 12.29 14.88
C THR A 98 -8.88 12.47 14.85
N GLU A 99 -8.30 12.96 13.74
CA GLU A 99 -6.87 13.02 13.47
C GLU A 99 -6.19 11.64 13.49
N GLU A 100 -7.00 10.58 13.41
CA GLU A 100 -6.52 9.22 13.43
C GLU A 100 -5.79 8.88 12.13
N LEU A 101 -4.60 8.27 12.27
CA LEU A 101 -3.75 7.86 11.17
C LEU A 101 -3.99 6.38 10.86
N GLU A 102 -4.24 6.07 9.60
CA GLU A 102 -4.50 4.72 9.12
C GLU A 102 -3.57 4.40 7.96
N TYR A 103 -3.04 3.16 7.93
CA TYR A 103 -2.13 2.68 6.89
C TYR A 103 -2.78 1.62 6.03
N TYR A 104 -2.46 1.64 4.74
CA TYR A 104 -3.04 0.71 3.76
C TYR A 104 -1.95 -0.12 3.11
N ASN A 105 -2.13 -1.43 3.10
CA ASN A 105 -1.23 -2.40 2.47
C ASN A 105 -1.99 -3.70 2.11
N VAL A 106 -1.27 -4.70 1.64
CA VAL A 106 -1.86 -5.98 1.21
C VAL A 106 -2.58 -6.77 2.31
N LEU A 107 -2.30 -6.49 3.59
CA LEU A 107 -2.96 -7.20 4.69
C LEU A 107 -4.32 -6.60 5.05
N ASN A 108 -4.54 -5.32 4.73
CA ASN A 108 -5.80 -4.64 4.99
C ASN A 108 -6.55 -4.24 3.70
N GLY A 109 -6.32 -4.98 2.62
CA GLY A 109 -7.19 -4.98 1.45
C GLY A 109 -6.58 -4.50 0.15
N LEU A 110 -5.38 -3.94 0.12
CA LEU A 110 -4.71 -3.60 -1.14
C LEU A 110 -4.19 -4.86 -1.84
N ASN A 111 -4.11 -4.83 -3.17
CA ASN A 111 -3.68 -5.98 -3.97
C ASN A 111 -2.24 -5.88 -4.50
N GLY A 112 -1.59 -4.75 -4.31
CA GLY A 112 -0.20 -4.55 -4.70
C GLY A 112 0.64 -3.93 -3.58
N THR A 113 1.96 -4.02 -3.70
CA THR A 113 2.91 -3.56 -2.68
C THR A 113 3.59 -2.24 -3.02
N THR A 114 3.69 -1.90 -4.31
CA THR A 114 4.41 -0.72 -4.79
C THR A 114 3.44 0.21 -5.49
N ILE A 115 2.83 1.09 -4.71
CA ILE A 115 1.88 2.06 -5.24
C ILE A 115 2.62 3.09 -6.09
N ASN A 116 2.08 3.37 -7.27
CA ASN A 116 2.65 4.31 -8.22
C ASN A 116 1.96 5.68 -8.17
N HIS A 117 0.62 5.68 -8.25
CA HIS A 117 -0.22 6.86 -8.18
C HIS A 117 -1.52 6.59 -7.43
N ILE A 118 -2.09 7.65 -6.86
CA ILE A 118 -3.46 7.69 -6.34
C ILE A 118 -4.24 8.84 -7.01
N ALA A 119 -5.47 8.59 -7.41
CA ALA A 119 -6.30 9.62 -8.03
C ALA A 119 -7.77 9.45 -7.63
N TYR A 120 -8.44 10.57 -7.32
CA TYR A 120 -9.82 10.58 -6.86
C TYR A 120 -10.79 10.92 -7.98
N ASN A 121 -11.79 10.07 -8.16
CA ASN A 121 -12.94 10.34 -9.00
C ASN A 121 -14.09 10.87 -8.14
N LYS A 122 -14.32 12.17 -8.23
CA LYS A 122 -15.35 12.87 -7.43
C LYS A 122 -16.79 12.51 -7.83
N ASP A 123 -17.00 12.12 -9.11
CA ASP A 123 -18.33 11.81 -9.63
C ASP A 123 -18.85 10.47 -9.12
N LEU A 124 -17.92 9.53 -8.86
CA LEU A 124 -18.21 8.20 -8.31
C LEU A 124 -17.86 8.05 -6.82
N ASN A 125 -17.21 9.05 -6.23
CA ASN A 125 -16.66 8.99 -4.88
C ASN A 125 -15.77 7.76 -4.67
N ARG A 126 -14.86 7.52 -5.61
CA ARG A 126 -13.93 6.38 -5.63
C ARG A 126 -12.50 6.86 -5.86
N MET A 127 -11.54 6.20 -5.25
CA MET A 127 -10.11 6.45 -5.47
C MET A 127 -9.49 5.30 -6.27
N LEU A 128 -8.82 5.65 -7.36
CA LEU A 128 -7.97 4.74 -8.12
C LEU A 128 -6.59 4.70 -7.48
N ILE A 129 -6.07 3.50 -7.26
CA ILE A 129 -4.71 3.22 -6.79
C ILE A 129 -4.03 2.40 -7.88
N THR A 130 -2.91 2.89 -8.39
CA THR A 130 -2.14 2.19 -9.43
C THR A 130 -0.83 1.67 -8.87
N TYR A 131 -0.33 0.57 -9.41
CA TYR A 131 0.90 -0.07 -8.97
C TYR A 131 1.92 -0.18 -10.09
N GLN A 132 3.19 -0.28 -9.74
CA GLN A 132 4.29 -0.35 -10.71
C GLN A 132 4.24 -1.58 -11.62
N ASP A 133 3.64 -2.67 -11.14
CA ASP A 133 3.47 -3.94 -11.89
C ASP A 133 2.26 -3.96 -12.81
N GLY A 134 1.43 -2.91 -12.77
CA GLY A 134 0.22 -2.78 -13.59
C GLY A 134 -1.04 -3.31 -12.90
N GLN A 135 -1.00 -3.68 -11.63
CA GLN A 135 -2.22 -3.85 -10.86
C GLN A 135 -2.94 -2.52 -10.69
N LEU A 136 -4.25 -2.56 -10.59
CA LEU A 136 -5.12 -1.41 -10.36
C LEU A 136 -6.12 -1.79 -9.28
N ASP A 137 -6.25 -0.93 -8.27
CA ASP A 137 -7.28 -1.03 -7.25
C ASP A 137 -8.22 0.18 -7.31
N VAL A 138 -9.49 -0.04 -7.10
CA VAL A 138 -10.49 1.01 -6.90
C VAL A 138 -11.03 0.91 -5.49
N MET A 139 -10.76 1.92 -4.68
CA MET A 139 -11.24 2.02 -3.31
C MET A 139 -12.51 2.87 -3.27
N SER A 140 -13.57 2.33 -2.69
CA SER A 140 -14.83 3.03 -2.45
C SER A 140 -14.80 3.82 -1.14
N GLU A 141 -15.82 4.64 -0.92
CA GLU A 141 -15.97 5.52 0.24
C GLU A 141 -15.91 4.78 1.58
N ASP A 142 -16.47 3.58 1.64
CA ASP A 142 -16.50 2.72 2.82
C ASP A 142 -15.20 1.95 3.07
N GLY A 143 -14.18 2.17 2.22
CA GLY A 143 -12.88 1.51 2.30
C GLY A 143 -12.81 0.15 1.62
N PHE A 144 -13.90 -0.30 0.97
CA PHE A 144 -13.84 -1.54 0.17
C PHE A 144 -12.95 -1.34 -1.06
N VAL A 145 -12.07 -2.31 -1.33
CA VAL A 145 -11.12 -2.27 -2.44
C VAL A 145 -11.48 -3.34 -3.46
N TYR A 146 -11.72 -2.90 -4.68
CA TYR A 146 -11.93 -3.76 -5.84
C TYR A 146 -10.67 -3.81 -6.71
N ASN A 147 -10.15 -5.00 -6.98
CA ASN A 147 -8.96 -5.18 -7.81
C ASN A 147 -9.32 -5.38 -9.28
N ILE A 148 -8.59 -4.73 -10.18
CA ILE A 148 -8.69 -4.86 -11.64
C ILE A 148 -7.34 -5.38 -12.15
N PRO A 149 -7.19 -6.72 -12.28
CA PRO A 149 -5.91 -7.33 -12.62
C PRO A 149 -5.63 -7.42 -14.12
N ASP A 150 -6.52 -6.92 -14.99
CA ASP A 150 -6.47 -7.12 -16.45
C ASP A 150 -5.13 -6.68 -17.06
N LEU A 151 -4.65 -5.49 -16.67
CA LEU A 151 -3.36 -5.00 -17.15
C LEU A 151 -2.19 -5.80 -16.55
N TYR A 152 -2.29 -6.18 -15.27
CA TYR A 152 -1.28 -6.99 -14.59
C TYR A 152 -1.12 -8.36 -15.26
N LEU A 153 -2.22 -9.03 -15.57
CA LEU A 153 -2.24 -10.37 -16.16
C LEU A 153 -1.83 -10.37 -17.65
N LYS A 154 -1.98 -9.25 -18.33
CA LYS A 154 -1.64 -9.16 -19.75
C LYS A 154 -0.14 -9.30 -19.96
N GLN A 155 0.29 -10.27 -20.74
CA GLN A 155 1.70 -10.43 -21.11
C GLN A 155 2.12 -9.35 -22.11
N MET A 156 3.07 -8.52 -21.73
CA MET A 156 3.59 -7.41 -22.53
C MET A 156 5.10 -7.24 -22.28
N ASN A 157 5.82 -6.86 -23.34
CA ASN A 157 7.26 -6.57 -23.24
C ASN A 157 7.55 -5.07 -23.00
N VAL A 158 6.60 -4.36 -22.41
CA VAL A 158 6.70 -2.92 -22.10
C VAL A 158 6.33 -2.67 -20.65
N SER A 159 6.76 -1.54 -20.11
CA SER A 159 6.41 -1.13 -18.74
C SER A 159 4.89 -0.98 -18.61
N LYS A 160 4.34 -1.51 -17.53
CA LYS A 160 2.93 -1.37 -17.14
C LYS A 160 2.70 -0.25 -16.12
N GLN A 161 3.75 0.46 -15.77
CA GLN A 161 3.68 1.60 -14.87
C GLN A 161 2.85 2.72 -15.51
N VAL A 162 1.96 3.29 -14.73
CA VAL A 162 1.19 4.48 -15.09
C VAL A 162 2.09 5.70 -14.92
N ASN A 163 2.14 6.57 -15.92
CA ASN A 163 2.94 7.80 -15.88
C ASN A 163 2.13 9.00 -15.34
N ASP A 164 0.81 9.01 -15.61
CA ASP A 164 -0.09 10.09 -15.18
C ASP A 164 -1.54 9.62 -15.28
N ILE A 165 -2.44 10.26 -14.53
CA ILE A 165 -3.87 9.93 -14.46
C ILE A 165 -4.71 11.18 -14.66
N CYS A 166 -5.65 11.13 -15.62
CA CYS A 166 -6.67 12.14 -15.80
C CYS A 166 -8.06 11.55 -15.57
N MET A 167 -8.82 12.12 -14.64
CA MET A 167 -10.20 11.72 -14.37
C MET A 167 -11.18 12.57 -15.16
N HIS A 168 -12.14 11.93 -15.85
CA HIS A 168 -13.23 12.63 -16.52
C HIS A 168 -14.51 11.79 -16.51
N GLY A 169 -15.57 12.31 -15.91
CA GLY A 169 -16.81 11.57 -15.69
C GLY A 169 -16.54 10.31 -14.89
N GLN A 170 -17.07 9.19 -15.32
CA GLN A 170 -16.87 7.88 -14.68
C GLN A 170 -15.57 7.18 -15.09
N LYS A 171 -14.70 7.82 -15.87
CA LYS A 171 -13.52 7.18 -16.47
C LYS A 171 -12.23 7.78 -15.95
N ALA A 172 -11.23 6.90 -15.82
CA ALA A 172 -9.84 7.25 -15.65
C ALA A 172 -9.08 7.02 -16.96
N TYR A 173 -8.33 8.02 -17.39
CA TYR A 173 -7.44 7.96 -18.53
C TYR A 173 -6.01 7.86 -18.01
N LEU A 174 -5.37 6.73 -18.26
CA LEU A 174 -4.04 6.42 -17.74
C LEU A 174 -3.01 6.60 -18.85
N ALA A 175 -2.06 7.50 -18.67
CA ALA A 175 -0.94 7.66 -19.57
C ALA A 175 0.07 6.53 -19.35
N MET A 176 0.30 5.71 -20.38
CA MET A 176 1.18 4.55 -20.32
C MET A 176 2.33 4.70 -21.32
N SER A 177 3.41 3.95 -21.14
CA SER A 177 4.52 3.90 -22.10
C SER A 177 4.12 3.41 -23.50
N PHE A 178 2.97 2.74 -23.62
CA PHE A 178 2.45 2.17 -24.87
C PHE A 178 1.17 2.86 -25.38
N GLY A 179 0.78 3.99 -24.81
CA GLY A 179 -0.40 4.75 -25.22
C GLY A 179 -1.29 5.16 -24.05
N ILE A 180 -2.58 5.27 -24.28
CA ILE A 180 -3.57 5.62 -23.26
C ILE A 180 -4.43 4.39 -22.95
N LEU A 181 -4.50 4.01 -21.69
CA LEU A 181 -5.46 3.04 -21.17
C LEU A 181 -6.68 3.81 -20.62
N VAL A 182 -7.87 3.38 -20.98
CA VAL A 182 -9.11 3.95 -20.45
C VAL A 182 -9.76 2.92 -19.54
N LEU A 183 -9.94 3.29 -18.28
CA LEU A 183 -10.60 2.50 -17.26
C LEU A 183 -11.97 3.09 -16.98
N ASP A 184 -13.01 2.26 -17.06
CA ASP A 184 -14.33 2.57 -16.53
C ASP A 184 -14.34 2.22 -15.04
N MET A 185 -14.68 3.19 -14.20
CA MET A 185 -14.63 3.06 -12.75
C MET A 185 -16.01 2.82 -12.11
N ASP A 186 -17.07 2.68 -12.94
CA ASP A 186 -18.42 2.41 -12.44
C ASP A 186 -18.62 0.94 -11.99
#